data_7659f74adfdb61a26744cde8540a21d0
#
_entry.id   7659f74adfdb61a26744cde8540a21d0
#
_cell.length_a   1.000
_cell.length_b   1.000
_cell.length_c   1.000
_cell.angle_alpha   90.00
_cell.angle_beta   90.00
_cell.angle_gamma   90.00
#
_symmetry.space_group_name_H-M   'P 1'
#
loop_
_entity.id
_entity.type
_entity.pdbx_description
1 polymer ?
#
loop_
_entity_poly.entity_id
_entity_poly.type
_entity_poly.pdbx_seq_one_letter_code
_entity_poly.pdbx_strand_id
1 'polypeptide(L)'
;ACLVGSEMCIRDRVKIRRNLNALVNQFAQYELCFGNQFNVKPEGLNIKSTGFKILGTIETVFFTDIPNDDKLTGTISVVRKNASGETIVVVKSAGTVDYVHGEINLSTINIISTDKPNNVIEVQAFPESNDIIGLQDLYLDFNIPSSQINMVKDTITSGEQISGVGYKVTSSYSNGELTRTWSELE
;
A
#
# COMPACT_ATOMS: atom_id res chain seq x y z
N ALA A 1 -17.75 3.11 13.21
CA ALA A 1 -18.25 2.04 14.04
C ALA A 1 -18.67 0.83 13.18
N CYS A 2 -17.72 0.08 12.68
CA CYS A 2 -17.96 -1.23 12.07
C CYS A 2 -17.62 -2.29 13.10
N LEU A 3 -18.42 -2.41 14.12
CA LEU A 3 -18.21 -3.38 15.21
C LEU A 3 -19.27 -4.45 15.29
N VAL A 4 -20.22 -4.47 14.39
CA VAL A 4 -21.25 -5.51 14.38
C VAL A 4 -21.32 -6.11 12.99
N GLY A 5 -20.74 -7.29 12.88
CA GLY A 5 -21.13 -8.25 11.86
C GLY A 5 -20.72 -7.94 10.42
N SER A 6 -19.70 -7.16 10.17
CA SER A 6 -19.27 -7.03 8.79
C SER A 6 -17.88 -7.64 8.59
N GLU A 7 -17.88 -8.94 8.39
CA GLU A 7 -16.78 -9.61 7.68
C GLU A 7 -16.37 -8.83 6.43
N MET A 8 -17.31 -8.14 5.79
CA MET A 8 -17.07 -7.26 4.66
C MET A 8 -16.07 -6.12 4.93
N CYS A 9 -16.13 -5.47 6.10
CA CYS A 9 -15.20 -4.37 6.42
C CYS A 9 -13.76 -4.84 6.62
N ILE A 10 -13.56 -6.08 7.05
CA ILE A 10 -12.23 -6.68 7.18
C ILE A 10 -11.75 -7.15 5.81
N ARG A 11 -12.62 -7.79 5.01
CA ARG A 11 -12.33 -8.27 3.66
C ARG A 11 -11.91 -7.13 2.71
N ASP A 12 -12.64 -6.03 2.71
CA ASP A 12 -12.39 -4.90 1.80
C ASP A 12 -11.07 -4.16 2.09
N ARG A 13 -10.38 -4.49 3.20
CA ARG A 13 -9.14 -3.85 3.62
C ARG A 13 -7.92 -4.77 3.59
N VAL A 14 -8.07 -6.00 3.17
CA VAL A 14 -6.92 -6.88 3.01
C VAL A 14 -6.05 -6.34 1.88
N LYS A 15 -4.80 -6.08 2.21
CA LYS A 15 -3.79 -5.58 1.28
C LYS A 15 -2.57 -6.46 1.40
N ILE A 16 -2.02 -6.82 0.26
CA ILE A 16 -0.76 -7.56 0.20
C ILE A 16 0.38 -6.60 -0.08
N ARG A 17 1.53 -6.85 0.54
CA ARG A 17 2.71 -5.97 0.46
C ARG A 17 3.96 -6.76 0.13
N ARG A 18 4.83 -6.16 -0.67
CA ARG A 18 6.16 -6.65 -0.98
C ARG A 18 7.17 -5.52 -0.90
N ASN A 19 8.36 -5.85 -0.45
CA ASN A 19 9.47 -4.92 -0.40
C ASN A 19 10.31 -5.05 -1.66
N LEU A 20 10.51 -3.92 -2.32
CA LEU A 20 11.49 -3.76 -3.38
C LEU A 20 12.75 -3.17 -2.77
N ASN A 21 13.86 -3.91 -2.84
CA ASN A 21 15.17 -3.42 -2.39
C ASN A 21 15.80 -2.62 -3.54
N ALA A 22 15.80 -1.30 -3.41
CA ALA A 22 16.28 -0.42 -4.46
C ALA A 22 17.81 -0.39 -4.52
N LEU A 23 18.36 -0.56 -5.71
CA LEU A 23 19.76 -0.29 -6.02
C LEU A 23 19.92 1.21 -6.27
N VAL A 24 20.27 1.93 -5.21
CA VAL A 24 20.32 3.39 -5.24
C VAL A 24 21.45 3.88 -6.14
N ASN A 25 21.18 4.93 -6.91
CA ASN A 25 22.08 5.53 -7.90
C ASN A 25 22.53 4.58 -9.04
N GLN A 26 21.73 3.55 -9.31
CA GLN A 26 21.99 2.60 -10.40
C GLN A 26 20.75 2.47 -11.28
N PHE A 27 20.98 2.23 -12.57
CA PHE A 27 19.91 1.85 -13.49
C PHE A 27 19.63 0.36 -13.31
N ALA A 28 18.49 0.00 -12.79
CA ALA A 28 18.12 -1.37 -12.53
C ALA A 28 16.70 -1.67 -12.98
N GLN A 29 16.46 -2.93 -13.29
CA GLN A 29 15.12 -3.50 -13.51
C GLN A 29 14.72 -4.28 -12.27
N TYR A 30 13.44 -4.32 -11.99
CA TYR A 30 12.93 -5.02 -10.82
C TYR A 30 11.71 -5.85 -11.19
N GLU A 31 11.61 -6.99 -10.55
CA GLU A 31 10.47 -7.89 -10.64
C GLU A 31 9.91 -8.14 -9.24
N LEU A 32 8.60 -8.02 -9.10
CA LEU A 32 7.88 -8.28 -7.87
C LEU A 32 6.77 -9.28 -8.15
N CYS A 33 6.89 -10.47 -7.57
CA CYS A 33 5.86 -11.49 -7.64
C CYS A 33 5.11 -11.55 -6.31
N PHE A 34 3.80 -11.34 -6.35
CA PHE A 34 2.93 -11.41 -5.18
C PHE A 34 2.29 -12.80 -5.05
N GLY A 35 2.15 -13.53 -6.17
CA GLY A 35 1.55 -14.85 -6.21
C GLY A 35 0.03 -14.87 -5.95
N ASN A 36 -0.60 -13.71 -6.06
CA ASN A 36 -2.04 -13.53 -5.89
C ASN A 36 -2.59 -12.74 -7.06
N GLN A 37 -3.74 -13.14 -7.59
CA GLN A 37 -4.48 -12.34 -8.54
C GLN A 37 -4.84 -10.98 -7.93
N PHE A 38 -4.64 -9.92 -8.69
CA PHE A 38 -4.95 -8.56 -8.24
C PHE A 38 -6.35 -8.14 -8.67
N ASN A 39 -7.01 -7.37 -7.82
CA ASN A 39 -8.26 -6.72 -8.16
C ASN A 39 -8.01 -5.59 -9.17
N VAL A 40 -8.77 -5.55 -10.25
CA VAL A 40 -8.63 -4.52 -11.30
C VAL A 40 -9.67 -3.44 -11.10
N LYS A 41 -9.22 -2.24 -10.76
CA LYS A 41 -10.07 -1.06 -10.64
C LYS A 41 -10.05 -0.26 -11.94
N PRO A 42 -11.20 0.15 -12.48
CA PRO A 42 -11.26 0.91 -13.73
C PRO A 42 -10.44 2.21 -13.71
N GLU A 43 -10.39 2.85 -12.55
CA GLU A 43 -9.64 4.09 -12.36
C GLU A 43 -8.15 3.86 -12.12
N GLY A 44 -7.69 2.63 -12.12
CA GLY A 44 -6.34 2.27 -11.65
C GLY A 44 -6.22 2.39 -10.13
N LEU A 45 -5.02 2.66 -9.63
CA LEU A 45 -4.73 2.85 -8.20
C LEU A 45 -4.88 1.58 -7.35
N ASN A 46 -4.85 0.41 -7.96
CA ASN A 46 -4.73 -0.83 -7.22
C ASN A 46 -3.34 -0.94 -6.59
N ILE A 47 -2.31 -0.62 -7.39
CA ILE A 47 -0.92 -0.67 -6.95
C ILE A 47 -0.52 0.70 -6.42
N LYS A 48 0.06 0.69 -5.23
CA LYS A 48 0.57 1.87 -4.54
C LYS A 48 1.91 1.56 -3.92
N SER A 49 2.74 2.58 -3.73
CA SER A 49 4.03 2.41 -3.06
C SER A 49 4.30 3.47 -2.01
N THR A 50 5.30 3.22 -1.19
CA THR A 50 5.95 4.28 -0.41
C THR A 50 6.68 5.24 -1.35
N GLY A 51 6.96 6.44 -0.86
CA GLY A 51 7.64 7.47 -1.63
C GLY A 51 9.11 7.13 -1.91
N PHE A 52 9.59 7.58 -3.05
CA PHE A 52 10.98 7.50 -3.44
C PHE A 52 11.33 8.65 -4.39
N LYS A 53 12.62 8.81 -4.71
CA LYS A 53 13.09 9.81 -5.68
C LYS A 53 13.81 9.12 -6.83
N ILE A 54 13.61 9.61 -8.04
CA ILE A 54 14.27 9.12 -9.25
C ILE A 54 15.17 10.18 -9.83
N LEU A 55 16.12 9.76 -10.63
CA LEU A 55 17.03 10.66 -11.36
C LEU A 55 16.21 11.63 -12.24
N GLY A 56 16.50 12.92 -12.10
CA GLY A 56 15.81 13.98 -12.85
C GLY A 56 14.60 14.59 -12.17
N THR A 57 14.22 14.10 -10.96
CA THR A 57 13.15 14.70 -10.15
C THR A 57 13.66 15.07 -8.76
N ILE A 58 13.20 16.22 -8.24
CA ILE A 58 13.52 16.68 -6.88
C ILE A 58 12.44 16.17 -5.90
N GLU A 59 11.23 16.00 -6.40
CA GLU A 59 10.05 15.66 -5.60
C GLU A 59 9.93 14.16 -5.36
N THR A 60 9.23 13.81 -4.28
CA THR A 60 8.89 12.43 -3.98
C THR A 60 7.85 11.91 -4.98
N VAL A 61 8.10 10.73 -5.51
CA VAL A 61 7.25 10.05 -6.47
C VAL A 61 6.78 8.70 -5.95
N PHE A 62 5.75 8.14 -6.57
CA PHE A 62 5.09 6.90 -6.17
C PHE A 62 4.79 6.05 -7.40
N PHE A 63 4.74 4.73 -7.24
CA PHE A 63 4.19 3.84 -8.25
C PHE A 63 2.67 3.81 -8.19
N THR A 64 2.06 3.75 -9.36
CA THR A 64 0.63 3.48 -9.55
C THR A 64 0.43 2.68 -10.83
N ASP A 65 -0.71 2.02 -10.96
CA ASP A 65 -1.07 1.26 -12.13
C ASP A 65 -2.13 1.97 -12.97
N ILE A 66 -2.12 1.68 -14.26
CA ILE A 66 -3.15 2.05 -15.22
C ILE A 66 -3.54 0.77 -15.95
N PRO A 67 -4.76 0.25 -15.74
CA PRO A 67 -5.21 -0.96 -16.43
C PRO A 67 -5.32 -0.75 -17.94
N ASN A 68 -4.97 -1.76 -18.70
CA ASN A 68 -5.26 -1.83 -20.12
C ASN A 68 -6.73 -2.21 -20.35
N ASP A 69 -7.22 -2.08 -21.58
CA ASP A 69 -8.61 -2.39 -21.95
C ASP A 69 -8.97 -3.86 -21.72
N ASP A 70 -8.00 -4.76 -21.77
CA ASP A 70 -8.15 -6.20 -21.51
C ASP A 70 -8.42 -6.51 -20.02
N LYS A 71 -8.10 -5.58 -19.12
CA LYS A 71 -8.16 -5.74 -17.65
C LYS A 71 -7.39 -6.94 -17.11
N LEU A 72 -6.57 -7.57 -17.92
CA LEU A 72 -5.68 -8.66 -17.51
C LEU A 72 -4.27 -8.12 -17.23
N THR A 73 -3.90 -7.07 -17.94
CA THR A 73 -2.61 -6.41 -17.84
C THR A 73 -2.77 -4.91 -17.62
N GLY A 74 -1.70 -4.26 -17.25
CA GLY A 74 -1.66 -2.82 -17.09
C GLY A 74 -0.25 -2.27 -17.18
N THR A 75 -0.16 -0.95 -17.11
CA THR A 75 1.10 -0.20 -17.14
C THR A 75 1.37 0.39 -15.77
N ILE A 76 2.59 0.20 -15.26
CA ILE A 76 3.05 0.91 -14.06
C ILE A 76 3.55 2.28 -14.47
N SER A 77 3.01 3.30 -13.81
CA SER A 77 3.40 4.69 -13.97
C SER A 77 4.04 5.23 -12.71
N VAL A 78 4.95 6.19 -12.87
CA VAL A 78 5.49 6.96 -11.76
C VAL A 78 4.77 8.29 -11.69
N VAL A 79 4.20 8.57 -10.54
CA VAL A 79 3.39 9.77 -10.30
C VAL A 79 3.89 10.56 -9.10
N ARG A 80 3.58 11.84 -9.07
CA ARG A 80 3.74 12.71 -7.91
C ARG A 80 2.44 13.39 -7.56
N LYS A 81 2.34 13.91 -6.36
CA LYS A 81 1.22 14.79 -5.96
C LYS A 81 1.67 16.23 -5.96
N ASN A 82 0.85 17.09 -6.53
CA ASN A 82 1.06 18.54 -6.44
C ASN A 82 0.57 19.08 -5.08
N ALA A 83 0.76 20.37 -4.83
CA ALA A 83 0.31 21.03 -3.62
C ALA A 83 -1.22 20.96 -3.41
N SER A 84 -1.99 20.81 -4.48
CA SER A 84 -3.45 20.65 -4.44
C SER A 84 -3.90 19.19 -4.23
N GLY A 85 -2.96 18.24 -4.11
CA GLY A 85 -3.24 16.82 -3.96
C GLY A 85 -3.53 16.06 -5.26
N GLU A 86 -3.48 16.74 -6.41
CA GLU A 86 -3.72 16.10 -7.70
C GLU A 86 -2.53 15.24 -8.13
N THR A 87 -2.84 14.13 -8.79
CA THR A 87 -1.84 13.21 -9.29
C THR A 87 -1.30 13.66 -10.64
N ILE A 88 0.00 13.89 -10.72
CA ILE A 88 0.71 14.25 -11.96
C ILE A 88 1.59 13.09 -12.37
N VAL A 89 1.44 12.64 -13.61
CA VAL A 89 2.25 11.56 -14.18
C VAL A 89 3.64 12.11 -14.55
N VAL A 90 4.68 11.54 -13.97
CA VAL A 90 6.08 11.86 -14.21
C VAL A 90 6.66 10.93 -15.29
N VAL A 91 6.42 9.62 -15.14
CA VAL A 91 6.81 8.62 -16.13
C VAL A 91 5.57 7.78 -16.46
N LYS A 92 5.13 7.82 -17.73
CA LYS A 92 3.91 7.13 -18.16
C LYS A 92 4.04 5.61 -18.17
N SER A 93 5.23 5.11 -18.49
CA SER A 93 5.50 3.68 -18.58
C SER A 93 6.82 3.37 -17.90
N ALA A 94 6.72 3.08 -16.61
CA ALA A 94 7.84 2.62 -15.79
C ALA A 94 7.88 1.10 -15.66
N GLY A 95 6.91 0.39 -16.22
CA GLY A 95 6.82 -1.05 -16.17
C GLY A 95 5.45 -1.58 -16.57
N THR A 96 5.26 -2.86 -16.36
CA THR A 96 4.00 -3.57 -16.63
C THR A 96 3.52 -4.30 -15.40
N VAL A 97 2.23 -4.55 -15.34
CA VAL A 97 1.59 -5.39 -14.33
C VAL A 97 0.75 -6.46 -15.02
N ASP A 98 0.87 -7.68 -14.53
CA ASP A 98 -0.03 -8.79 -14.82
C ASP A 98 -0.95 -8.98 -13.60
N TYR A 99 -2.23 -8.67 -13.76
CA TYR A 99 -3.19 -8.75 -12.68
C TYR A 99 -3.59 -10.18 -12.36
N VAL A 100 -3.50 -11.08 -13.34
CA VAL A 100 -3.89 -12.49 -13.16
C VAL A 100 -2.86 -13.23 -12.32
N HIS A 101 -1.57 -13.04 -12.63
CA HIS A 101 -0.48 -13.70 -11.92
C HIS A 101 0.00 -12.91 -10.69
N GLY A 102 -0.38 -11.64 -10.59
CA GLY A 102 0.06 -10.77 -9.51
C GLY A 102 1.55 -10.43 -9.63
N GLU A 103 1.99 -10.10 -10.83
CA GLU A 103 3.38 -9.80 -11.14
C GLU A 103 3.53 -8.36 -11.61
N ILE A 104 4.58 -7.72 -11.13
CA ILE A 104 4.97 -6.37 -11.51
C ILE A 104 6.39 -6.41 -12.05
N ASN A 105 6.57 -6.00 -13.30
CA ASN A 105 7.86 -5.88 -13.94
C ASN A 105 8.18 -4.41 -14.18
N LEU A 106 9.17 -3.89 -13.47
CA LEU A 106 9.62 -2.52 -13.62
C LEU A 106 10.73 -2.46 -14.66
N SER A 107 10.56 -1.54 -15.60
CA SER A 107 11.60 -1.20 -16.58
C SER A 107 12.81 -0.56 -15.89
N THR A 108 13.87 -0.36 -16.63
CA THR A 108 15.08 0.27 -16.11
C THR A 108 14.78 1.66 -15.52
N ILE A 109 14.96 1.78 -14.22
CA ILE A 109 14.74 3.00 -13.46
C ILE A 109 15.95 3.28 -12.56
N ASN A 110 16.30 4.56 -12.40
CA ASN A 110 17.35 4.98 -11.47
C ASN A 110 16.72 5.65 -10.24
N ILE A 111 16.76 4.93 -9.13
CA ILE A 111 16.23 5.39 -7.83
C ILE A 111 17.39 6.05 -7.08
N ILE A 112 17.18 7.28 -6.59
CA ILE A 112 18.20 8.06 -5.89
C ILE A 112 18.07 7.88 -4.37
N SER A 113 16.84 7.84 -3.88
CA SER A 113 16.58 7.65 -2.45
C SER A 113 15.16 7.11 -2.23
N THR A 114 14.93 6.57 -1.05
CA THR A 114 13.65 6.03 -0.62
C THR A 114 13.24 6.68 0.69
N ASP A 115 11.94 6.81 0.93
CA ASP A 115 11.41 7.36 2.18
C ASP A 115 11.59 6.37 3.36
N LYS A 116 11.67 5.07 3.06
CA LYS A 116 11.96 4.05 4.06
C LYS A 116 13.47 3.82 4.22
N PRO A 117 13.92 3.41 5.41
CA PRO A 117 15.31 3.04 5.63
C PRO A 117 15.71 1.83 4.79
N ASN A 118 17.03 1.60 4.68
CA ASN A 118 17.62 0.47 3.97
C ASN A 118 17.29 0.39 2.47
N ASN A 119 16.99 1.52 1.84
CA ASN A 119 16.66 1.61 0.42
C ASN A 119 15.47 0.74 0.01
N VAL A 120 14.49 0.61 0.89
CA VAL A 120 13.29 -0.19 0.66
C VAL A 120 12.16 0.70 0.12
N ILE A 121 11.52 0.23 -0.95
CA ILE A 121 10.22 0.71 -1.42
C ILE A 121 9.21 -0.39 -1.13
N GLU A 122 8.23 -0.10 -0.29
CA GLU A 122 7.14 -1.03 -0.03
C GLU A 122 6.07 -0.83 -1.10
N VAL A 123 5.75 -1.91 -1.81
CA VAL A 123 4.69 -1.92 -2.82
C VAL A 123 3.50 -2.69 -2.28
N GLN A 124 2.33 -2.09 -2.39
CA GLN A 124 1.07 -2.61 -1.92
C GLN A 124 0.14 -2.87 -3.09
N ALA A 125 -0.56 -3.98 -3.07
CA ALA A 125 -1.63 -4.30 -4.00
C ALA A 125 -2.88 -4.83 -3.26
N PHE A 126 -4.03 -4.70 -3.90
CA PHE A 126 -5.28 -5.31 -3.43
C PHE A 126 -5.49 -6.64 -4.16
N PRO A 127 -5.58 -7.77 -3.45
CA PRO A 127 -5.89 -9.04 -4.07
C PRO A 127 -7.34 -9.08 -4.56
N GLU A 128 -7.61 -9.89 -5.57
CA GLU A 128 -8.97 -10.14 -6.06
C GLU A 128 -9.78 -10.92 -5.03
N SER A 129 -9.21 -11.99 -4.49
CA SER A 129 -9.84 -12.74 -3.42
C SER A 129 -9.40 -12.20 -2.06
N ASN A 130 -10.36 -11.99 -1.19
CA ASN A 130 -10.12 -11.67 0.20
C ASN A 130 -10.16 -12.92 1.09
N ASP A 131 -10.08 -14.09 0.49
CA ASP A 131 -10.22 -15.33 1.21
C ASP A 131 -8.92 -15.71 1.90
N ILE A 132 -8.99 -15.78 3.21
CA ILE A 132 -7.97 -16.45 4.02
C ILE A 132 -8.39 -17.92 4.08
N ILE A 133 -7.74 -18.75 3.29
CA ILE A 133 -7.94 -20.20 3.39
C ILE A 133 -7.14 -20.68 4.58
N GLY A 134 -7.80 -20.95 5.68
CA GLY A 134 -7.22 -21.67 6.80
C GLY A 134 -7.02 -23.15 6.41
N LEU A 135 -5.84 -23.69 6.63
CA LEU A 135 -5.56 -25.12 6.42
C LEU A 135 -6.35 -26.00 7.41
N GLN A 136 -6.90 -25.43 8.45
CA GLN A 136 -7.77 -26.05 9.45
C GLN A 136 -8.77 -24.98 9.90
N ASP A 137 -9.92 -25.38 10.42
CA ASP A 137 -10.91 -24.49 11.05
C ASP A 137 -10.38 -23.99 12.41
N LEU A 138 -9.25 -23.32 12.36
CA LEU A 138 -8.63 -22.69 13.53
C LEU A 138 -9.07 -21.22 13.56
N TYR A 139 -9.79 -20.89 14.62
CA TYR A 139 -10.04 -19.49 14.95
C TYR A 139 -8.84 -18.94 15.70
N LEU A 140 -8.22 -17.89 15.14
CA LEU A 140 -7.21 -17.12 15.85
C LEU A 140 -7.92 -16.09 16.70
N ASP A 141 -7.75 -16.19 18.00
CA ASP A 141 -8.24 -15.19 18.95
C ASP A 141 -7.04 -14.47 19.57
N PHE A 142 -7.28 -13.22 20.00
CA PHE A 142 -6.27 -12.45 20.70
C PHE A 142 -6.33 -12.73 22.19
N ASN A 143 -5.21 -13.08 22.77
CA ASN A 143 -5.08 -13.06 24.22
C ASN A 143 -5.10 -11.62 24.70
N ILE A 144 -6.30 -11.11 24.98
CA ILE A 144 -6.56 -9.71 25.33
C ILE A 144 -5.65 -9.20 26.48
N PRO A 145 -5.44 -9.94 27.59
CA PRO A 145 -4.59 -9.49 28.67
C PRO A 145 -3.13 -9.28 28.31
N SER A 146 -2.62 -9.99 27.28
CA SER A 146 -1.24 -9.91 26.83
C SER A 146 -1.06 -9.19 25.49
N SER A 147 -2.15 -8.70 24.91
CA SER A 147 -2.13 -8.01 23.62
C SER A 147 -1.95 -6.52 23.77
N GLN A 148 -1.08 -5.94 22.97
CA GLN A 148 -0.92 -4.50 22.85
C GLN A 148 -1.16 -4.10 21.39
N ILE A 149 -2.06 -3.17 21.17
CA ILE A 149 -2.35 -2.62 19.85
C ILE A 149 -1.65 -1.27 19.71
N ASN A 150 -0.65 -1.22 18.86
CA ASN A 150 0.03 0.01 18.50
C ASN A 150 -0.48 0.49 17.14
N MET A 151 -1.15 1.63 17.13
CA MET A 151 -1.57 2.27 15.89
C MET A 151 -0.44 3.14 15.36
N VAL A 152 0.00 2.86 14.15
CA VAL A 152 1.01 3.66 13.46
C VAL A 152 0.41 4.26 12.19
N LYS A 153 0.88 5.45 11.83
CA LYS A 153 0.47 6.09 10.58
C LYS A 153 0.91 5.23 9.41
N ASP A 154 0.00 4.95 8.49
CA ASP A 154 0.36 4.26 7.24
C ASP A 154 1.28 5.14 6.39
N THR A 155 2.39 4.58 5.96
CA THR A 155 3.38 5.26 5.12
C THR A 155 3.03 5.23 3.64
N ILE A 156 2.03 4.42 3.26
CA ILE A 156 1.55 4.35 1.88
C ILE A 156 0.47 5.42 1.67
N THR A 157 0.73 6.35 0.75
CA THR A 157 -0.24 7.39 0.43
C THR A 157 -1.43 6.80 -0.31
N SER A 158 -2.57 6.70 0.35
CA SER A 158 -3.77 6.09 -0.24
C SER A 158 -4.50 6.97 -1.24
N GLY A 159 -4.08 8.20 -1.47
CA GLY A 159 -4.79 9.15 -2.33
C GLY A 159 -6.00 9.81 -1.68
N GLU A 160 -6.53 9.22 -0.63
CA GLU A 160 -7.69 9.70 0.11
C GLU A 160 -7.34 10.58 1.32
N GLN A 161 -6.10 11.01 1.43
CA GLN A 161 -5.71 11.90 2.50
C GLN A 161 -6.25 13.30 2.22
N ILE A 162 -7.49 13.49 2.60
CA ILE A 162 -8.06 14.82 2.79
C ILE A 162 -7.26 15.46 3.92
N SER A 163 -6.79 16.68 3.68
CA SER A 163 -6.17 17.50 4.71
C SER A 163 -7.13 17.63 5.88
N GLY A 164 -6.88 16.91 6.94
CA GLY A 164 -7.66 16.91 8.16
C GLY A 164 -6.76 16.86 9.38
N VAL A 165 -7.29 17.27 10.50
CA VAL A 165 -6.61 17.19 11.79
C VAL A 165 -6.25 15.73 12.05
N GLY A 166 -4.95 15.47 12.22
CA GLY A 166 -4.49 14.14 12.58
C GLY A 166 -4.79 13.84 14.05
N TYR A 167 -5.40 12.72 14.31
CA TYR A 167 -5.65 12.27 15.68
C TYR A 167 -4.76 11.09 16.01
N LYS A 168 -4.15 11.14 17.18
CA LYS A 168 -3.49 9.98 17.79
C LYS A 168 -4.49 9.29 18.69
N VAL A 169 -4.79 8.03 18.38
CA VAL A 169 -5.63 7.19 19.20
C VAL A 169 -4.75 6.24 19.98
N THR A 170 -4.80 6.32 21.29
CA THR A 170 -4.16 5.35 22.17
C THR A 170 -5.26 4.49 22.80
N SER A 171 -5.21 3.20 22.55
CA SER A 171 -6.14 2.24 23.13
C SER A 171 -5.42 1.38 24.15
N SER A 172 -5.96 1.24 25.31
CA SER A 172 -5.50 0.29 26.31
C SER A 172 -6.65 -0.63 26.72
N TYR A 173 -6.33 -1.90 26.87
CA TYR A 173 -7.25 -2.91 27.34
C TYR A 173 -6.85 -3.37 28.74
N SER A 174 -7.72 -3.23 29.68
CA SER A 174 -7.50 -3.69 31.05
C SER A 174 -8.79 -4.27 31.59
N ASN A 175 -8.73 -5.50 32.09
CA ASN A 175 -9.86 -6.21 32.73
C ASN A 175 -11.16 -6.25 31.90
N GLY A 176 -11.05 -6.37 30.56
CA GLY A 176 -12.21 -6.41 29.69
C GLY A 176 -12.78 -5.05 29.31
N GLU A 177 -12.21 -3.97 29.80
CA GLU A 177 -12.60 -2.60 29.42
C GLU A 177 -11.62 -1.99 28.42
N LEU A 178 -12.17 -1.43 27.34
CA LEU A 178 -11.43 -0.70 26.33
C LEU A 178 -11.46 0.79 26.66
N THR A 179 -10.31 1.32 27.05
CA THR A 179 -10.14 2.77 27.22
C THR A 179 -9.51 3.37 25.97
N ARG A 180 -10.13 4.37 25.38
CA ARG A 180 -9.61 5.12 24.23
C ARG A 180 -9.34 6.55 24.64
N THR A 181 -8.13 6.98 24.37
CA THR A 181 -7.72 8.37 24.56
C THR A 181 -7.43 8.97 23.19
N TRP A 182 -8.03 10.10 22.88
CA TRP A 182 -7.86 10.85 21.64
C TRP A 182 -7.02 12.08 21.93
N SER A 183 -5.98 12.30 21.15
CA SER A 183 -5.22 13.54 21.18
C SER A 183 -5.04 14.04 19.76
N GLU A 184 -5.24 15.34 19.55
CA GLU A 184 -4.89 15.98 18.29
C GLU A 184 -3.37 15.97 18.13
N LEU A 185 -2.91 15.76 16.91
CA LEU A 185 -1.52 15.96 16.53
C LEU A 185 -1.38 17.42 16.12
N GLU A 186 -0.64 18.21 16.90
CA GLU A 186 -0.21 19.54 16.53
C GLU A 186 0.75 19.53 15.34
#